data_dc8c55710ddaa3b909fd598c0f82a7be
#
_entry.id   dc8c55710ddaa3b909fd598c0f82a7be
#
_cell.length_a   1.000
_cell.length_b   1.000
_cell.length_c   1.000
_cell.angle_alpha   90.00
_cell.angle_beta   90.00
_cell.angle_gamma   90.00
#
_symmetry.space_group_name_H-M   'P 1'
#
loop_
_entity.id
_entity.type
_entity.pdbx_description
1 polymer ?
#
loop_
_entity_poly.entity_id
_entity_poly.type
_entity_poly.pdbx_seq_one_letter_code
_entity_poly.pdbx_strand_id
1 'polypeptide(L)' 'MTYDDYLKHAWKLYYQGVDAEGEQKQYYLRQAKQVLENVPSSYGNRDELMGRIRSMLY' A
#
# COMPACT_ATOMS: atom_id res chain seq x y z
N MET A 1 -14.11 -3.09 -9.30
CA MET A 1 -13.31 -3.67 -8.20
C MET A 1 -13.97 -3.39 -6.86
N THR A 2 -13.90 -4.34 -5.95
CA THR A 2 -14.38 -4.14 -4.58
C THR A 2 -13.27 -3.56 -3.72
N TYR A 3 -13.62 -3.09 -2.52
CA TYR A 3 -12.62 -2.62 -1.57
C TYR A 3 -11.66 -3.73 -1.18
N ASP A 4 -12.13 -4.96 -1.09
CA ASP A 4 -11.26 -6.10 -0.79
C ASP A 4 -10.22 -6.32 -1.89
N ASP A 5 -10.61 -6.12 -3.15
CA ASP A 5 -9.69 -6.24 -4.28
C ASP A 5 -8.60 -5.16 -4.18
N TYR A 6 -8.98 -3.93 -3.85
CA TYR A 6 -8.02 -2.86 -3.66
C TYR A 6 -7.06 -3.17 -2.52
N LEU A 7 -7.58 -3.69 -1.40
CA LEU A 7 -6.73 -4.06 -0.28
C LEU A 7 -5.72 -5.12 -0.65
N LYS A 8 -6.17 -6.18 -1.32
CA LYS A 8 -5.28 -7.25 -1.76
C LYS A 8 -4.19 -6.74 -2.68
N HIS A 9 -4.58 -5.87 -3.62
CA HIS A 9 -3.63 -5.29 -4.56
C HIS A 9 -2.60 -4.41 -3.84
N ALA A 10 -3.07 -3.62 -2.88
CA ALA A 10 -2.18 -2.76 -2.10
C ALA A 10 -1.19 -3.56 -1.27
N TRP A 11 -1.63 -4.65 -0.63
CA TRP A 11 -0.75 -5.53 0.12
C TRP A 11 0.32 -6.14 -0.79
N LYS A 12 -0.07 -6.57 -1.98
CA LYS A 12 0.86 -7.15 -2.94
C LYS A 12 1.93 -6.12 -3.32
N LEU A 13 1.51 -4.89 -3.62
CA LEU A 13 2.44 -3.81 -3.95
C LEU A 13 3.35 -3.48 -2.77
N TYR A 14 2.80 -3.49 -1.55
CA TYR A 14 3.58 -3.24 -0.36
C TYR A 14 4.71 -4.27 -0.21
N TYR A 15 4.39 -5.56 -0.37
CA TYR A 15 5.40 -6.61 -0.26
C TYR A 15 6.44 -6.50 -1.36
N GLN A 16 6.02 -6.14 -2.57
CA GLN A 16 6.97 -5.89 -3.66
C GLN A 16 7.90 -4.74 -3.30
N GLY A 17 7.36 -3.69 -2.70
CA GLY A 17 8.17 -2.56 -2.26
C GLY A 17 9.14 -2.93 -1.15
N VAL A 18 8.72 -3.77 -0.21
CA VAL A 18 9.59 -4.22 0.87
C VAL A 18 10.81 -4.98 0.32
N ASP A 19 10.59 -5.77 -0.72
CA ASP A 19 11.67 -6.57 -1.33
C ASP A 19 12.51 -5.78 -2.33
N ALA A 20 12.04 -4.62 -2.78
CA ALA A 20 12.75 -3.81 -3.75
C ALA A 20 13.73 -2.86 -3.07
N GLU A 21 14.62 -2.27 -3.85
CA GLU A 21 15.62 -1.32 -3.35
C GLU A 21 15.57 -0.02 -4.16
N GLY A 22 16.02 1.06 -3.52
CA GLY A 22 16.16 2.35 -4.19
C GLY A 22 14.85 2.90 -4.71
N GLU A 23 14.87 3.39 -5.94
CA GLU A 23 13.69 4.02 -6.55
C GLU A 23 12.54 3.06 -6.76
N GLN A 24 12.83 1.79 -7.02
CA GLN A 24 11.78 0.79 -7.21
C GLN A 24 10.98 0.59 -5.93
N LYS A 25 11.65 0.59 -4.79
CA LYS A 25 10.98 0.50 -3.50
C LYS A 25 9.97 1.63 -3.34
N GLN A 26 10.39 2.86 -3.59
CA GLN A 26 9.50 4.02 -3.49
C GLN A 26 8.37 3.94 -4.50
N TYR A 27 8.66 3.49 -5.71
CA TYR A 27 7.63 3.35 -6.73
C TYR A 27 6.50 2.42 -6.28
N TYR A 28 6.85 1.22 -5.81
CA TYR A 28 5.84 0.26 -5.37
C TYR A 28 5.07 0.76 -4.15
N LEU A 29 5.75 1.38 -3.20
CA LEU A 29 5.08 1.89 -2.00
C LEU A 29 4.12 3.04 -2.33
N ARG A 30 4.49 3.90 -3.26
CA ARG A 30 3.60 4.98 -3.71
C ARG A 30 2.39 4.42 -4.44
N GLN A 31 2.58 3.38 -5.25
CA GLN A 31 1.47 2.72 -5.93
C GLN A 31 0.52 2.10 -4.91
N ALA A 32 1.06 1.44 -3.90
CA ALA A 32 0.25 0.86 -2.84
C ALA A 32 -0.57 1.94 -2.12
N LYS A 33 0.05 3.06 -1.81
CA LYS A 33 -0.63 4.19 -1.18
C LYS A 33 -1.79 4.70 -2.03
N GLN A 34 -1.57 4.85 -3.33
CA GLN A 34 -2.61 5.32 -4.24
C GLN A 34 -3.78 4.35 -4.30
N VAL A 35 -3.50 3.05 -4.34
CA VAL A 35 -4.56 2.04 -4.34
C VAL A 35 -5.37 2.15 -3.06
N LEU A 36 -4.72 2.34 -1.92
CA LEU A 36 -5.42 2.47 -0.64
C LEU A 36 -6.28 3.72 -0.55
N GLU A 37 -5.99 4.76 -1.32
CA GLU A 37 -6.82 5.95 -1.35
C GLU A 37 -8.22 5.68 -1.90
N ASN A 38 -8.41 4.56 -2.60
CA ASN A 38 -9.72 4.11 -3.07
C ASN A 38 -10.48 3.32 -2.01
N VAL A 39 -9.89 3.09 -0.84
CA VAL A 39 -10.49 2.31 0.23
C VAL A 39 -10.81 3.24 1.39
N PRO A 40 -12.04 3.18 1.95
CA PRO A 40 -12.38 4.03 3.07
C PRO A 40 -11.49 3.79 4.28
N SER A 41 -11.21 4.85 5.03
CA SER A 41 -10.53 4.75 6.30
C SER A 41 -11.29 3.76 7.20
N SER A 42 -10.56 2.96 7.96
CA SER A 42 -11.12 1.96 8.88
C SER A 42 -11.71 0.72 8.20
N TYR A 43 -11.63 0.61 6.87
CA TYR A 43 -12.05 -0.60 6.18
C TYR A 43 -10.99 -1.69 6.35
N GLY A 44 -11.35 -2.76 7.02
CA GLY A 44 -10.41 -3.85 7.27
C GLY A 44 -9.13 -3.35 7.94
N ASN A 45 -7.99 -3.70 7.40
CA ASN A 45 -6.69 -3.27 7.91
C ASN A 45 -6.05 -2.16 7.06
N ARG A 46 -6.88 -1.38 6.38
CA ARG A 46 -6.42 -0.31 5.49
C ARG A 46 -5.52 0.69 6.22
N ASP A 47 -5.92 1.11 7.41
CA ASP A 47 -5.16 2.13 8.16
C ASP A 47 -3.82 1.59 8.63
N GLU A 48 -3.77 0.32 9.03
CA GLU A 48 -2.53 -0.31 9.43
C GLU A 48 -1.55 -0.34 8.25
N LEU A 49 -2.01 -0.78 7.08
CA LEU A 49 -1.17 -0.83 5.89
C LEU A 49 -0.70 0.55 5.48
N MET A 50 -1.60 1.54 5.50
CA MET A 50 -1.24 2.91 5.16
C MET A 50 -0.15 3.44 6.10
N GLY A 51 -0.25 3.13 7.39
CA GLY A 51 0.76 3.53 8.36
C GLY A 51 2.12 2.92 8.06
N ARG A 52 2.14 1.63 7.70
CA ARG A 52 3.38 0.95 7.33
C ARG A 52 4.03 1.58 6.10
N ILE A 53 3.20 1.89 5.10
CA ILE A 53 3.69 2.50 3.86
C ILE A 53 4.28 3.88 4.15
N ARG A 54 3.58 4.69 4.93
CA ARG A 54 4.07 6.03 5.28
C ARG A 54 5.38 5.97 6.05
N SER A 55 5.51 5.02 6.97
CA SER A 55 6.74 4.85 7.73
C SER A 55 7.92 4.52 6.84
N MET A 56 7.70 3.83 5.74
CA MET A 56 8.75 3.45 4.82
C MET A 56 9.05 4.53 3.79
N LEU A 57 8.09 5.40 3.49
CA LEU A 57 8.27 6.49 2.52
C LEU A 57 8.89 7.74 3.14
N TYR A 58 8.65 7.95 4.42
CA TYR A 58 9.08 9.18 5.10
C TYR A 58 10.06 8.91 6.27
#